data_a0f744aab9b779b99d6ae7c64394e684
#
_entry.id   a0f744aab9b779b99d6ae7c64394e684
#
_cell.length_a   1.000
_cell.length_b   1.000
_cell.length_c   1.000
_cell.angle_alpha   90.00
_cell.angle_beta   90.00
_cell.angle_gamma   90.00
#
_symmetry.space_group_name_H-M   'P 1'
#
loop_
_entity.id
_entity.type
_entity.pdbx_description
1 polymer ?
#
loop_
_entity_poly.entity_id
_entity_poly.type
_entity_poly.pdbx_seq_one_letter_code
_entity_poly.pdbx_strand_id
1 'polypeptide(L)'
;MKKLLIALVVVFILVAPEAANSQSSKYPDKINVRYELTINPGSAEELRNIAKQMTALNSIGEPDTLLYDVYINEEKSLLTFWHTQKDSDALLFHADRFSKGDFVSQIMEHTSNYKLAFYGNVSKEAKQWMADNDFEADFYEYIDGFQR
;
A
#
# COMPACT_ATOMS: atom_id res chain seq x y z
N MET A 1 58.48 -51.25 -18.13
CA MET A 1 57.19 -50.96 -17.43
C MET A 1 56.86 -49.49 -17.65
N LYS A 2 55.92 -49.18 -18.56
CA LYS A 2 55.55 -47.82 -18.88
C LYS A 2 54.35 -47.46 -17.98
N LYS A 3 54.52 -46.45 -17.11
CA LYS A 3 53.38 -45.90 -16.28
C LYS A 3 52.60 -44.97 -17.14
N LEU A 4 51.33 -45.32 -17.35
CA LEU A 4 50.31 -44.49 -18.05
C LEU A 4 49.75 -43.49 -17.02
N LEU A 5 50.02 -42.20 -17.19
CA LEU A 5 49.47 -41.13 -16.39
C LEU A 5 48.13 -40.72 -17.05
N ILE A 6 47.01 -41.04 -16.41
CA ILE A 6 45.72 -40.60 -16.83
C ILE A 6 45.49 -39.21 -16.20
N ALA A 7 45.55 -38.16 -17.01
CA ALA A 7 45.17 -36.81 -16.59
C ALA A 7 43.62 -36.67 -16.57
N LEU A 8 43.06 -36.56 -15.37
CA LEU A 8 41.65 -36.29 -15.18
C LEU A 8 41.38 -34.78 -15.45
N VAL A 9 40.83 -34.49 -16.61
CA VAL A 9 40.37 -33.11 -16.91
C VAL A 9 39.02 -32.90 -16.25
N VAL A 10 39.02 -32.16 -15.14
CA VAL A 10 37.78 -31.71 -14.50
C VAL A 10 37.28 -30.45 -15.24
N VAL A 11 36.25 -30.63 -16.07
CA VAL A 11 35.57 -29.51 -16.71
C VAL A 11 34.64 -28.85 -15.68
N PHE A 12 35.06 -27.71 -15.15
CA PHE A 12 34.17 -26.83 -14.38
C PHE A 12 33.17 -26.16 -15.33
N ILE A 13 31.93 -26.64 -15.36
CA ILE A 13 30.83 -25.91 -16.00
C ILE A 13 30.48 -24.78 -15.07
N LEU A 14 30.89 -23.55 -15.39
CA LEU A 14 30.41 -22.34 -14.78
C LEU A 14 28.95 -22.14 -15.23
N VAL A 15 28.01 -22.60 -14.40
CA VAL A 15 26.59 -22.19 -14.53
C VAL A 15 26.53 -20.74 -14.07
N ALA A 16 26.51 -19.80 -15.03
CA ALA A 16 26.21 -18.44 -14.74
C ALA A 16 24.78 -18.39 -14.14
N PRO A 17 24.54 -17.71 -13.01
CA PRO A 17 23.19 -17.52 -12.54
C PRO A 17 22.42 -16.77 -13.65
N GLU A 18 21.36 -17.39 -14.17
CA GLU A 18 20.41 -16.67 -15.01
C GLU A 18 19.97 -15.43 -14.21
N ALA A 19 20.26 -14.25 -14.76
CA ALA A 19 19.77 -13.01 -14.20
C ALA A 19 18.24 -13.15 -14.13
N ALA A 20 17.71 -13.22 -12.90
CA ALA A 20 16.30 -13.24 -12.68
C ALA A 20 15.72 -12.01 -13.40
N ASN A 21 14.96 -12.26 -14.45
CA ASN A 21 14.31 -11.22 -15.23
C ASN A 21 13.28 -10.58 -14.27
N SER A 22 13.66 -9.51 -13.58
CA SER A 22 12.76 -8.77 -12.72
C SER A 22 11.68 -8.20 -13.64
N GLN A 23 10.53 -8.86 -13.70
CA GLN A 23 9.38 -8.27 -14.37
C GLN A 23 9.12 -6.93 -13.69
N SER A 24 9.38 -5.85 -14.43
CA SER A 24 9.03 -4.49 -14.02
C SER A 24 7.56 -4.51 -13.58
N SER A 25 7.29 -3.98 -12.41
CA SER A 25 5.91 -3.86 -11.90
C SER A 25 5.06 -3.18 -12.96
N LYS A 26 3.84 -3.69 -13.19
CA LYS A 26 2.85 -3.03 -14.07
C LYS A 26 2.58 -1.58 -13.64
N TYR A 27 2.79 -1.29 -12.37
CA TYR A 27 2.59 0.03 -11.77
C TYR A 27 3.84 0.40 -10.95
N PRO A 28 4.91 0.92 -11.59
CA PRO A 28 6.17 1.26 -10.93
C PRO A 28 6.02 2.40 -9.92
N ASP A 29 5.08 3.31 -10.15
CA ASP A 29 4.84 4.51 -9.34
C ASP A 29 3.72 4.33 -8.30
N LYS A 30 3.27 3.08 -8.07
CA LYS A 30 2.20 2.81 -7.13
C LYS A 30 2.56 3.25 -5.72
N ILE A 31 1.55 3.73 -5.01
CA ILE A 31 1.65 4.16 -3.62
C ILE A 31 0.73 3.30 -2.77
N ASN A 32 1.30 2.60 -1.78
CA ASN A 32 0.50 1.91 -0.78
C ASN A 32 0.24 2.86 0.38
N VAL A 33 -0.97 2.84 0.90
CA VAL A 33 -1.41 3.68 2.00
C VAL A 33 -1.89 2.81 3.14
N ARG A 34 -1.46 3.14 4.35
CA ARG A 34 -2.00 2.59 5.58
C ARG A 34 -2.58 3.72 6.41
N TYR A 35 -3.89 3.69 6.59
CA TYR A 35 -4.62 4.59 7.46
C TYR A 35 -5.23 3.79 8.61
N GLU A 36 -4.71 3.96 9.80
CA GLU A 36 -5.08 3.22 11.01
C GLU A 36 -5.73 4.16 12.02
N LEU A 37 -6.88 3.78 12.54
CA LEU A 37 -7.69 4.57 13.47
C LEU A 37 -8.01 3.77 14.72
N THR A 38 -8.07 4.45 15.87
CA THR A 38 -8.52 3.85 17.12
C THR A 38 -10.06 3.88 17.16
N ILE A 39 -10.67 2.72 17.35
CA ILE A 39 -12.13 2.55 17.43
C ILE A 39 -12.63 3.02 18.79
N ASN A 40 -13.64 3.87 18.82
CA ASN A 40 -14.32 4.27 20.04
C ASN A 40 -15.14 3.10 20.62
N PRO A 41 -15.26 2.96 21.96
CA PRO A 41 -16.03 1.88 22.56
C PRO A 41 -17.45 1.77 21.99
N GLY A 42 -17.83 0.57 21.56
CA GLY A 42 -19.16 0.29 21.01
C GLY A 42 -19.37 0.63 19.54
N SER A 43 -18.36 1.21 18.85
CA SER A 43 -18.49 1.68 17.45
C SER A 43 -18.12 0.64 16.38
N ALA A 44 -17.68 -0.56 16.76
CA ALA A 44 -17.15 -1.53 15.81
C ALA A 44 -18.16 -1.94 14.71
N GLU A 45 -19.42 -2.17 15.08
CA GLU A 45 -20.44 -2.60 14.10
C GLU A 45 -20.80 -1.49 13.12
N GLU A 46 -20.93 -0.24 13.60
CA GLU A 46 -21.19 0.91 12.73
C GLU A 46 -20.04 1.14 11.77
N LEU A 47 -18.80 1.06 12.24
CA LEU A 47 -17.62 1.16 11.39
C LEU A 47 -17.55 0.07 10.32
N ARG A 48 -18.01 -1.17 10.61
CA ARG A 48 -18.13 -2.23 9.61
C ARG A 48 -19.13 -1.85 8.50
N ASN A 49 -20.24 -1.22 8.86
CA ASN A 49 -21.26 -0.79 7.92
C ASN A 49 -20.74 0.36 7.05
N ILE A 50 -20.11 1.36 7.65
CA ILE A 50 -19.48 2.49 6.94
C ILE A 50 -18.41 1.97 5.97
N ALA A 51 -17.51 1.10 6.43
CA ALA A 51 -16.45 0.53 5.61
C ALA A 51 -16.98 -0.21 4.37
N LYS A 52 -18.05 -1.00 4.50
CA LYS A 52 -18.69 -1.67 3.37
C LYS A 52 -19.24 -0.68 2.33
N GLN A 53 -19.88 0.38 2.79
CA GLN A 53 -20.43 1.43 1.91
C GLN A 53 -19.32 2.19 1.18
N MET A 54 -18.25 2.55 1.90
CA MET A 54 -17.07 3.20 1.30
C MET A 54 -16.40 2.32 0.26
N THR A 55 -16.19 1.05 0.57
CA THR A 55 -15.59 0.10 -0.39
C THR A 55 -16.43 0.00 -1.66
N ALA A 56 -17.75 -0.10 -1.54
CA ALA A 56 -18.65 -0.15 -2.69
C ALA A 56 -18.58 1.15 -3.52
N LEU A 57 -18.56 2.32 -2.88
CA LEU A 57 -18.48 3.62 -3.55
C LEU A 57 -17.13 3.79 -4.27
N ASN A 58 -16.02 3.42 -3.62
CA ASN A 58 -14.67 3.58 -4.18
C ASN A 58 -14.45 2.62 -5.34
N SER A 59 -14.96 1.39 -5.27
CA SER A 59 -14.84 0.40 -6.36
C SER A 59 -15.44 0.88 -7.69
N ILE A 60 -16.45 1.74 -7.64
CA ILE A 60 -17.10 2.30 -8.83
C ILE A 60 -16.48 3.63 -9.24
N GLY A 61 -16.14 4.47 -8.26
CA GLY A 61 -15.77 5.87 -8.48
C GLY A 61 -14.27 6.14 -8.62
N GLU A 62 -13.41 5.16 -8.39
CA GLU A 62 -11.95 5.33 -8.33
C GLU A 62 -11.23 4.27 -9.18
N PRO A 63 -11.21 4.42 -10.51
CA PRO A 63 -10.65 3.40 -11.41
C PRO A 63 -9.14 3.20 -11.27
N ASP A 64 -8.42 4.18 -10.72
CA ASP A 64 -6.98 4.13 -10.48
C ASP A 64 -6.60 3.76 -9.02
N THR A 65 -7.60 3.44 -8.19
CA THR A 65 -7.40 2.73 -6.92
C THR A 65 -7.29 1.23 -7.21
N LEU A 66 -6.08 0.69 -7.09
CA LEU A 66 -5.74 -0.68 -7.50
C LEU A 66 -6.14 -1.74 -6.46
N LEU A 67 -6.20 -1.34 -5.20
CA LEU A 67 -6.57 -2.16 -4.06
C LEU A 67 -7.24 -1.27 -3.02
N TYR A 68 -8.28 -1.77 -2.37
CA TYR A 68 -8.90 -1.08 -1.25
C TYR A 68 -9.45 -2.11 -0.26
N ASP A 69 -8.68 -2.40 0.78
CA ASP A 69 -9.02 -3.35 1.82
C ASP A 69 -9.25 -2.65 3.16
N VAL A 70 -10.20 -3.14 3.93
CA VAL A 70 -10.49 -2.63 5.27
C VAL A 70 -10.43 -3.76 6.27
N TYR A 71 -9.67 -3.58 7.33
CA TYR A 71 -9.44 -4.56 8.39
C TYR A 71 -9.87 -3.99 9.73
N ILE A 72 -10.41 -4.84 10.59
CA ILE A 72 -10.77 -4.50 11.96
C ILE A 72 -10.12 -5.48 12.93
N ASN A 73 -9.55 -4.96 14.00
CA ASN A 73 -9.09 -5.74 15.14
C ASN A 73 -9.74 -5.19 16.40
N GLU A 74 -10.80 -5.86 16.85
CA GLU A 74 -11.59 -5.41 18.00
C GLU A 74 -10.82 -5.52 19.32
N GLU A 75 -9.96 -6.55 19.50
CA GLU A 75 -9.15 -6.72 20.70
C GLU A 75 -8.18 -5.54 20.91
N LYS A 76 -7.67 -4.97 19.81
CA LYS A 76 -6.77 -3.81 19.82
C LYS A 76 -7.51 -2.49 19.60
N SER A 77 -8.83 -2.54 19.37
CA SER A 77 -9.65 -1.39 19.01
C SER A 77 -9.09 -0.63 17.80
N LEU A 78 -8.70 -1.35 16.73
CA LEU A 78 -8.10 -0.79 15.53
C LEU A 78 -8.93 -1.06 14.29
N LEU A 79 -9.14 -0.01 13.50
CA LEU A 79 -9.64 -0.05 12.12
C LEU A 79 -8.49 0.36 11.20
N THR A 80 -8.24 -0.43 10.15
CA THR A 80 -7.16 -0.15 9.20
C THR A 80 -7.69 -0.15 7.78
N PHE A 81 -7.53 0.95 7.08
CA PHE A 81 -7.68 1.02 5.64
C PHE A 81 -6.30 0.79 5.00
N TRP A 82 -6.23 -0.22 4.14
CA TRP A 82 -5.05 -0.54 3.36
C TRP A 82 -5.41 -0.43 1.89
N HIS A 83 -4.86 0.55 1.22
CA HIS A 83 -5.17 0.74 -0.20
C HIS A 83 -3.92 1.04 -1.02
N THR A 84 -4.01 0.79 -2.33
CA THR A 84 -2.94 1.02 -3.29
C THR A 84 -3.46 1.93 -4.38
N GLN A 85 -2.82 3.06 -4.55
CA GLN A 85 -3.06 3.99 -5.64
C GLN A 85 -2.08 3.73 -6.78
N LYS A 86 -2.49 3.91 -8.01
CA LYS A 86 -1.66 3.71 -9.20
C LYS A 86 -0.44 4.62 -9.21
N ASP A 87 -0.61 5.86 -8.76
CA ASP A 87 0.39 6.92 -8.72
C ASP A 87 -0.06 8.07 -7.78
N SER A 88 0.67 9.19 -7.77
CA SER A 88 0.34 10.35 -6.96
C SER A 88 -0.90 11.10 -7.41
N ASP A 89 -1.25 11.06 -8.70
CA ASP A 89 -2.46 11.70 -9.21
C ASP A 89 -3.72 10.94 -8.74
N ALA A 90 -3.65 9.61 -8.78
CA ALA A 90 -4.70 8.75 -8.22
C ALA A 90 -4.84 8.96 -6.70
N LEU A 91 -3.71 9.12 -5.98
CA LEU A 91 -3.71 9.44 -4.55
C LEU A 91 -4.40 10.78 -4.27
N LEU A 92 -4.07 11.83 -5.02
CA LEU A 92 -4.69 13.15 -4.89
C LEU A 92 -6.20 13.08 -5.17
N PHE A 93 -6.60 12.37 -6.21
CA PHE A 93 -8.00 12.18 -6.54
C PHE A 93 -8.78 11.49 -5.41
N HIS A 94 -8.21 10.40 -4.87
CA HIS A 94 -8.77 9.69 -3.72
C HIS A 94 -8.88 10.60 -2.49
N ALA A 95 -7.81 11.30 -2.14
CA ALA A 95 -7.74 12.16 -0.96
C ALA A 95 -8.73 13.34 -1.03
N ASP A 96 -8.83 14.00 -2.19
CA ASP A 96 -9.78 15.08 -2.42
C ASP A 96 -11.23 14.59 -2.31
N ARG A 97 -11.51 13.43 -2.88
CA ARG A 97 -12.83 12.79 -2.83
C ARG A 97 -13.21 12.36 -1.40
N PHE A 98 -12.23 11.77 -0.68
CA PHE A 98 -12.40 11.38 0.70
C PHE A 98 -12.69 12.60 1.58
N SER A 99 -11.89 13.67 1.48
CA SER A 99 -12.03 14.87 2.32
C SER A 99 -13.36 15.61 2.14
N LYS A 100 -14.00 15.46 0.98
CA LYS A 100 -15.30 16.08 0.64
C LYS A 100 -16.51 15.15 0.86
N GLY A 101 -16.26 13.89 1.17
CA GLY A 101 -17.30 12.87 1.30
C GLY A 101 -17.91 12.82 2.70
N ASP A 102 -19.18 12.41 2.78
CA ASP A 102 -19.92 12.28 4.04
C ASP A 102 -19.34 11.20 4.98
N PHE A 103 -18.56 10.25 4.44
CA PHE A 103 -17.99 9.16 5.22
C PHE A 103 -16.89 9.60 6.17
N VAL A 104 -16.15 10.68 5.86
CA VAL A 104 -15.11 11.20 6.75
C VAL A 104 -15.70 11.57 8.10
N SER A 105 -16.77 12.38 8.11
CA SER A 105 -17.42 12.79 9.33
C SER A 105 -17.95 11.59 10.13
N GLN A 106 -18.56 10.60 9.46
CA GLN A 106 -19.04 9.38 10.10
C GLN A 106 -17.92 8.55 10.71
N ILE A 107 -16.79 8.38 10.02
CA ILE A 107 -15.62 7.68 10.58
C ILE A 107 -15.08 8.43 11.79
N MET A 108 -14.90 9.74 11.70
CA MET A 108 -14.34 10.56 12.78
C MET A 108 -15.23 10.60 14.02
N GLU A 109 -16.54 10.45 13.88
CA GLU A 109 -17.48 10.32 15.01
C GLU A 109 -17.25 9.02 15.80
N HIS A 110 -16.86 7.94 15.12
CA HIS A 110 -16.71 6.60 15.66
C HIS A 110 -15.25 6.21 15.98
N THR A 111 -14.31 7.10 15.71
CA THR A 111 -12.88 6.85 15.93
C THR A 111 -12.20 8.01 16.63
N SER A 112 -11.02 7.71 17.17
CA SER A 112 -10.10 8.70 17.73
C SER A 112 -8.69 8.35 17.30
N ASN A 113 -7.78 9.31 17.34
CA ASN A 113 -6.38 9.15 16.97
C ASN A 113 -6.17 8.36 15.66
N TYR A 114 -5.34 8.83 14.80
CA TYR A 114 -5.00 8.10 13.60
C TYR A 114 -3.48 8.05 13.38
N LYS A 115 -3.08 7.09 12.54
CA LYS A 115 -1.75 7.00 11.96
C LYS A 115 -1.92 6.83 10.45
N LEU A 116 -1.31 7.72 9.70
CA LEU A 116 -1.34 7.71 8.24
C LEU A 116 0.07 7.54 7.70
N ALA A 117 0.27 6.56 6.83
CA ALA A 117 1.57 6.29 6.24
C ALA A 117 1.44 5.96 4.75
N PHE A 118 2.35 6.53 3.97
CA PHE A 118 2.46 6.34 2.52
C PHE A 118 3.77 5.64 2.18
N TYR A 119 3.70 4.61 1.35
CA TYR A 119 4.85 3.80 0.94
C TYR A 119 4.97 3.86 -0.59
N GLY A 120 5.99 4.55 -1.08
CA GLY A 120 6.26 4.76 -2.50
C GLY A 120 6.71 6.19 -2.79
N ASN A 121 6.86 6.52 -4.06
CA ASN A 121 7.37 7.82 -4.52
C ASN A 121 6.25 8.86 -4.58
N VAL A 122 5.78 9.33 -3.41
CA VAL A 122 4.74 10.36 -3.32
C VAL A 122 5.27 11.69 -3.84
N SER A 123 4.54 12.31 -4.77
CA SER A 123 4.92 13.59 -5.38
C SER A 123 4.96 14.74 -4.36
N LYS A 124 5.64 15.81 -4.71
CA LYS A 124 5.68 17.01 -3.87
C LYS A 124 4.31 17.65 -3.73
N GLU A 125 3.53 17.63 -4.80
CA GLU A 125 2.15 18.15 -4.85
C GLU A 125 1.25 17.40 -3.89
N ALA A 126 1.34 16.05 -3.88
CA ALA A 126 0.55 15.23 -2.99
C ALA A 126 0.94 15.45 -1.51
N LYS A 127 2.24 15.56 -1.21
CA LYS A 127 2.73 15.90 0.15
C LYS A 127 2.25 17.28 0.60
N GLN A 128 2.30 18.26 -0.31
CA GLN A 128 1.82 19.61 -0.01
C GLN A 128 0.31 19.61 0.24
N TRP A 129 -0.47 18.90 -0.59
CA TRP A 129 -1.91 18.78 -0.39
C TRP A 129 -2.26 18.20 0.99
N MET A 130 -1.55 17.16 1.44
CA MET A 130 -1.74 16.59 2.79
C MET A 130 -1.48 17.65 3.88
N ALA A 131 -0.40 18.39 3.75
CA ALA A 131 -0.04 19.45 4.71
C ALA A 131 -1.07 20.59 4.72
N ASP A 132 -1.55 21.00 3.55
CA ASP A 132 -2.54 22.09 3.40
C ASP A 132 -3.93 21.71 3.94
N ASN A 133 -4.19 20.42 4.08
CA ASN A 133 -5.44 19.89 4.63
C ASN A 133 -5.28 19.27 6.05
N ASP A 134 -4.21 19.63 6.76
CA ASP A 134 -3.92 19.23 8.14
C ASP A 134 -3.81 17.69 8.35
N PHE A 135 -3.39 16.95 7.32
CA PHE A 135 -3.10 15.53 7.45
C PHE A 135 -1.65 15.31 7.88
N GLU A 136 -1.45 14.86 9.12
CA GLU A 136 -0.15 14.36 9.58
C GLU A 136 0.10 12.96 9.03
N ALA A 137 1.21 12.77 8.33
CA ALA A 137 1.53 11.51 7.68
C ALA A 137 3.03 11.21 7.63
N ASP A 138 3.36 9.92 7.70
CA ASP A 138 4.70 9.41 7.47
C ASP A 138 4.87 9.02 5.99
N PHE A 139 6.04 9.32 5.41
CA PHE A 139 6.37 8.99 4.03
C PHE A 139 7.58 8.06 3.97
N TYR A 140 7.40 6.90 3.34
CA TYR A 140 8.43 5.88 3.18
C TYR A 140 8.77 5.72 1.70
N GLU A 141 10.03 5.94 1.35
CA GLU A 141 10.53 5.76 0.00
C GLU A 141 10.60 4.27 -0.36
N TYR A 142 10.25 3.93 -1.61
CA TYR A 142 10.42 2.59 -2.12
C TYR A 142 11.90 2.30 -2.42
N ILE A 143 12.42 1.20 -1.90
CA ILE A 143 13.80 0.79 -2.14
C ILE A 143 13.85 -0.32 -3.18
N ASP A 144 13.16 -1.45 -2.92
CA ASP A 144 13.16 -2.63 -3.78
C ASP A 144 12.04 -3.60 -3.40
N GLY A 145 11.67 -4.48 -4.33
CA GLY A 145 10.68 -5.53 -4.11
C GLY A 145 10.33 -6.26 -5.40
N PHE A 146 9.56 -7.34 -5.30
CA PHE A 146 9.07 -8.06 -6.48
C PHE A 146 7.57 -8.31 -6.38
N GLN A 147 6.92 -8.49 -7.54
CA GLN A 147 5.54 -8.94 -7.69
C GLN A 147 5.52 -10.17 -8.62
N ARG A 148 4.62 -11.11 -8.34
CA ARG A 148 4.40 -12.33 -9.15
C ARG A 148 3.06 -12.29 -9.83
#